data_e97e571270022b19a53467a26983678a
#
_entry.id   e97e571270022b19a53467a26983678a
#
_cell.length_a   1.000
_cell.length_b   1.000
_cell.length_c   1.000
_cell.angle_alpha   90.00
_cell.angle_beta   90.00
_cell.angle_gamma   90.00
#
_symmetry.space_group_name_H-M   'P 1'
#
loop_
_entity.id
_entity.type
_entity.pdbx_description
1 polymer ?
#
loop_
_entity_poly.entity_id
_entity_poly.type
_entity_poly.pdbx_seq_one_letter_code
_entity_poly.pdbx_strand_id
1 'polypeptide(L)'
;MTDALTDHQHFADAVVQLGEHQDVVATREICNAQGVKIIDKGVSINSGLYERLMRHKLSAPLEESVKSANSVTGETLKSSAEAILRDIPFFGRMAEDDKTRKILLNVIATVPLPDAMALQLTVAQDVRPEIYLHLVRTALIAAWLAKTPMVLRYDLGMAVAAGLLHDIGMLHVDPLLLQPDRTLSREQRRQLYSHPLLSTTLLERHHQYSRDVVRAVGEHHEYLDGSGYPRNLSGDAISPLGKILSLAQVVAAMFAPGRSAPEMRLSVLLRMNTHRYDNAMAMQVVGLLRPQLDVMGAEIPRLDEPVALLGEIDRLVGQWPLDLGPDGGLTEARRDTLTLLANHASQIRRALAAVGAVPDQLSQLGDAAKDPVVVTELSLLTHEAVWQLRALAHQTRRRWRSVADEQFPSVLQRWLDEVEAIVARVSGAPAAAADTV
;
A
#
# COMPACT_ATOMS: atom_id res chain seq x y z
N MET A 1 25.40 -3.33 -3.03
CA MET A 1 23.95 -3.07 -3.01
C MET A 1 23.14 -4.25 -2.49
N THR A 2 23.76 -5.39 -2.27
CA THR A 2 23.16 -6.64 -1.77
C THR A 2 23.13 -6.79 -0.24
N ASP A 3 23.96 -6.06 0.52
CA ASP A 3 24.04 -6.21 1.98
C ASP A 3 22.89 -5.55 2.78
N ALA A 4 22.23 -4.54 2.22
CA ALA A 4 21.11 -3.88 2.90
C ALA A 4 19.76 -4.60 2.73
N LEU A 5 19.67 -5.57 1.80
CA LEU A 5 18.46 -6.37 1.54
C LEU A 5 18.41 -7.67 2.38
N THR A 6 19.44 -7.94 3.19
CA THR A 6 19.59 -9.19 3.94
C THR A 6 19.67 -8.98 5.46
N ASP A 7 19.27 -7.83 5.96
CA ASP A 7 19.18 -7.64 7.41
C ASP A 7 17.91 -8.35 7.93
N HIS A 8 18.06 -9.67 8.20
CA HIS A 8 16.99 -10.52 8.75
C HIS A 8 16.73 -10.25 10.25
N GLN A 9 17.31 -9.18 10.79
CA GLN A 9 17.27 -8.88 12.21
C GLN A 9 15.82 -8.73 12.70
N HIS A 10 15.04 -7.88 12.06
CA HIS A 10 13.66 -7.61 12.49
C HIS A 10 12.74 -8.83 12.43
N PHE A 11 12.93 -9.70 11.42
CA PHE A 11 12.19 -10.96 11.37
C PHE A 11 12.65 -11.94 12.46
N ALA A 12 13.97 -12.01 12.72
CA ALA A 12 14.49 -12.84 13.80
C ALA A 12 14.00 -12.37 15.18
N ASP A 13 13.93 -11.05 15.39
CA ASP A 13 13.32 -10.45 16.59
C ASP A 13 11.87 -10.91 16.75
N ALA A 14 11.09 -10.86 15.67
CA ALA A 14 9.70 -11.28 15.68
C ALA A 14 9.53 -12.79 15.91
N VAL A 15 10.41 -13.63 15.37
CA VAL A 15 10.42 -15.09 15.63
C VAL A 15 10.75 -15.39 17.08
N VAL A 16 11.70 -14.69 17.69
CA VAL A 16 12.01 -14.81 19.11
C VAL A 16 10.83 -14.37 19.97
N GLN A 17 10.19 -13.25 19.62
CA GLN A 17 8.98 -12.80 20.32
C GLN A 17 7.84 -13.81 20.20
N LEU A 18 7.63 -14.41 19.03
CA LEU A 18 6.69 -15.51 18.84
C LEU A 18 7.02 -16.68 19.78
N GLY A 19 8.31 -17.01 19.93
CA GLY A 19 8.81 -18.11 20.78
C GLY A 19 8.56 -17.91 22.27
N GLU A 20 8.23 -16.70 22.75
CA GLU A 20 7.81 -16.46 24.14
C GLU A 20 6.34 -16.89 24.41
N HIS A 21 5.53 -17.01 23.36
CA HIS A 21 4.10 -17.29 23.46
C HIS A 21 3.70 -18.62 22.83
N GLN A 22 4.54 -19.17 21.95
CA GLN A 22 4.32 -20.43 21.25
C GLN A 22 5.60 -21.28 21.20
N ASP A 23 5.44 -22.59 21.05
CA ASP A 23 6.57 -23.48 20.81
C ASP A 23 7.10 -23.29 19.38
N VAL A 24 8.16 -22.52 19.25
CA VAL A 24 8.95 -22.39 18.02
C VAL A 24 10.22 -23.22 18.17
N VAL A 25 10.40 -24.23 17.34
CA VAL A 25 11.52 -25.16 17.45
C VAL A 25 12.38 -25.19 16.19
N ALA A 26 13.69 -25.38 16.38
CA ALA A 26 14.62 -25.61 15.29
C ALA A 26 14.34 -26.98 14.62
N THR A 27 14.04 -27.00 13.32
CA THR A 27 13.79 -28.21 12.54
C THR A 27 15.08 -28.88 12.06
N ARG A 28 16.16 -28.12 12.02
CA ARG A 28 17.54 -28.52 11.67
C ARG A 28 18.54 -27.78 12.53
N GLU A 29 19.81 -28.15 12.46
CA GLU A 29 20.88 -27.38 13.07
C GLU A 29 20.97 -25.98 12.41
N ILE A 30 21.05 -24.92 13.22
CA ILE A 30 21.25 -23.56 12.75
C ILE A 30 22.73 -23.24 12.89
N CYS A 31 23.38 -22.95 11.76
CA CYS A 31 24.80 -22.64 11.68
C CYS A 31 25.01 -21.18 11.21
N ASN A 32 26.17 -20.61 11.58
CA ASN A 32 26.59 -19.32 11.02
C ASN A 32 27.18 -19.49 9.61
N ALA A 33 27.50 -18.36 8.98
CA ALA A 33 28.08 -18.33 7.63
C ALA A 33 29.44 -19.07 7.50
N GLN A 34 30.13 -19.33 8.61
CA GLN A 34 31.36 -20.10 8.71
C GLN A 34 31.13 -21.59 8.98
N GLY A 35 29.87 -22.05 9.01
CA GLY A 35 29.50 -23.44 9.28
C GLY A 35 29.58 -23.84 10.76
N VAL A 36 29.82 -22.88 11.67
CA VAL A 36 29.80 -23.17 13.12
C VAL A 36 28.38 -23.28 13.60
N LYS A 37 28.05 -24.39 14.27
CA LYS A 37 26.72 -24.64 14.84
C LYS A 37 26.42 -23.67 15.98
N ILE A 38 25.28 -22.97 15.88
CA ILE A 38 24.78 -22.01 16.86
C ILE A 38 23.69 -22.64 17.71
N ILE A 39 22.73 -23.37 17.09
CA ILE A 39 21.58 -23.99 17.75
C ILE A 39 21.41 -25.41 17.24
N ASP A 40 21.14 -26.35 18.12
CA ASP A 40 20.86 -27.74 17.78
C ASP A 40 19.41 -27.90 17.26
N LYS A 41 19.19 -28.92 16.44
CA LYS A 41 17.85 -29.37 16.06
C LYS A 41 17.02 -29.70 17.29
N GLY A 42 15.76 -29.31 17.31
CA GLY A 42 14.79 -29.58 18.38
C GLY A 42 14.87 -28.59 19.56
N VAL A 43 15.78 -27.61 19.51
CA VAL A 43 15.85 -26.57 20.54
C VAL A 43 14.77 -25.53 20.30
N SER A 44 14.05 -25.12 21.36
CA SER A 44 13.05 -24.06 21.31
C SER A 44 13.72 -22.69 21.19
N ILE A 45 13.20 -21.88 20.28
CA ILE A 45 13.68 -20.50 20.03
C ILE A 45 12.94 -19.56 20.98
N ASN A 46 13.70 -18.81 21.78
CA ASN A 46 13.18 -17.84 22.74
C ASN A 46 14.21 -16.72 23.00
N SER A 47 13.88 -15.77 23.88
CA SER A 47 14.75 -14.64 24.23
C SER A 47 16.15 -15.05 24.74
N GLY A 48 16.27 -16.20 25.40
CA GLY A 48 17.56 -16.74 25.85
C GLY A 48 18.53 -17.09 24.71
N LEU A 49 18.03 -17.29 23.48
CA LEU A 49 18.82 -17.54 22.27
C LEU A 49 18.99 -16.33 21.38
N TYR A 50 18.32 -15.21 21.69
CA TYR A 50 18.31 -13.99 20.91
C TYR A 50 19.72 -13.49 20.57
N GLU A 51 20.57 -13.31 21.57
CA GLU A 51 21.92 -12.83 21.36
C GLU A 51 22.76 -13.77 20.46
N ARG A 52 22.54 -15.08 20.57
CA ARG A 52 23.23 -16.06 19.71
C ARG A 52 22.81 -15.93 18.25
N LEU A 53 21.50 -15.73 17.99
CA LEU A 53 20.97 -15.54 16.64
C LEU A 53 21.46 -14.21 16.04
N MET A 54 21.50 -13.14 16.84
CA MET A 54 21.82 -11.78 16.37
C MET A 54 23.32 -11.54 16.17
N ARG A 55 24.20 -12.22 16.93
CA ARG A 55 25.66 -12.06 16.82
C ARG A 55 26.25 -12.68 15.55
N HIS A 56 25.51 -13.53 14.86
CA HIS A 56 26.03 -14.31 13.77
C HIS A 56 25.19 -14.16 12.49
N LYS A 57 25.86 -13.94 11.35
CA LYS A 57 25.21 -14.09 10.06
C LYS A 57 24.92 -15.56 9.85
N LEU A 58 23.63 -15.93 9.71
CA LEU A 58 23.21 -17.31 9.53
C LEU A 58 23.59 -17.83 8.13
N SER A 59 23.89 -19.15 8.07
CA SER A 59 24.21 -19.84 6.81
C SER A 59 22.98 -20.06 5.92
N ALA A 60 21.79 -20.08 6.52
CA ALA A 60 20.50 -20.19 5.86
C ALA A 60 19.49 -19.28 6.54
N PRO A 61 18.44 -18.85 5.82
CA PRO A 61 17.36 -18.07 6.40
C PRO A 61 16.72 -18.76 7.60
N LEU A 62 16.37 -17.96 8.63
CA LEU A 62 15.82 -18.51 9.88
C LEU A 62 14.47 -19.20 9.63
N GLU A 63 13.64 -18.63 8.75
CA GLU A 63 12.32 -19.18 8.37
C GLU A 63 12.37 -20.58 7.75
N GLU A 64 13.52 -20.98 7.20
CA GLU A 64 13.73 -22.33 6.67
C GLU A 64 14.21 -23.33 7.74
N SER A 65 14.57 -22.84 8.91
CA SER A 65 15.27 -23.61 9.95
C SER A 65 14.42 -23.81 11.20
N VAL A 66 13.29 -23.14 11.30
CA VAL A 66 12.41 -23.20 12.47
C VAL A 66 10.96 -23.45 12.05
N LYS A 67 10.15 -23.97 12.98
CA LYS A 67 8.71 -24.21 12.80
C LYS A 67 7.97 -23.91 14.10
N SER A 68 6.79 -23.29 14.01
CA SER A 68 5.87 -23.16 15.13
C SER A 68 4.93 -24.36 15.19
N ALA A 69 4.63 -24.80 16.41
CA ALA A 69 3.65 -25.86 16.65
C ALA A 69 2.23 -25.45 16.20
N ASN A 70 1.90 -24.15 16.32
CA ASN A 70 0.61 -23.57 15.98
C ASN A 70 0.71 -22.70 14.71
N SER A 71 1.38 -23.21 13.67
CA SER A 71 1.51 -22.48 12.41
C SER A 71 0.15 -22.18 11.76
N VAL A 72 0.04 -21.02 11.11
CA VAL A 72 -1.12 -20.68 10.29
C VAL A 72 -1.37 -21.75 9.25
N THR A 73 -2.62 -22.18 9.15
CA THR A 73 -3.12 -23.20 8.22
C THR A 73 -4.19 -22.61 7.31
N GLY A 74 -4.60 -23.35 6.28
CA GLY A 74 -5.74 -22.95 5.45
C GLY A 74 -7.03 -22.80 6.26
N GLU A 75 -7.24 -23.60 7.32
CA GLU A 75 -8.43 -23.45 8.18
C GLU A 75 -8.33 -22.18 9.06
N THR A 76 -7.14 -21.84 9.55
CA THR A 76 -6.90 -20.56 10.25
C THR A 76 -7.22 -19.37 9.34
N LEU A 77 -6.74 -19.41 8.10
CA LEU A 77 -7.03 -18.36 7.11
C LEU A 77 -8.52 -18.26 6.79
N LYS A 78 -9.19 -19.39 6.64
CA LYS A 78 -10.63 -19.43 6.39
C LYS A 78 -11.42 -18.83 7.55
N SER A 79 -11.09 -19.20 8.80
CA SER A 79 -11.73 -18.63 10.00
C SER A 79 -11.55 -17.12 10.09
N SER A 80 -10.34 -16.61 9.78
CA SER A 80 -10.07 -15.16 9.72
C SER A 80 -10.87 -14.48 8.60
N ALA A 81 -10.95 -15.12 7.43
CA ALA A 81 -11.75 -14.62 6.31
C ALA A 81 -13.25 -14.59 6.65
N GLU A 82 -13.79 -15.64 7.29
CA GLU A 82 -15.18 -15.67 7.76
C GLU A 82 -15.50 -14.54 8.74
N ALA A 83 -14.59 -14.25 9.67
CA ALA A 83 -14.73 -13.13 10.59
C ALA A 83 -14.78 -11.78 9.82
N ILE A 84 -13.86 -11.56 8.88
CA ILE A 84 -13.84 -10.35 8.04
C ILE A 84 -15.15 -10.18 7.25
N LEU A 85 -15.63 -11.26 6.60
CA LEU A 85 -16.88 -11.24 5.83
C LEU A 85 -18.11 -10.99 6.70
N ARG A 86 -18.09 -11.36 7.98
CA ARG A 86 -19.17 -11.14 8.93
C ARG A 86 -19.13 -9.75 9.55
N ASP A 87 -17.95 -9.29 9.96
CA ASP A 87 -17.80 -8.16 10.86
C ASP A 87 -17.63 -6.82 10.12
N ILE A 88 -17.22 -6.86 8.85
CA ILE A 88 -17.03 -5.65 8.04
C ILE A 88 -18.09 -5.60 6.93
N PRO A 89 -19.06 -4.65 6.98
CA PRO A 89 -20.20 -4.62 6.06
C PRO A 89 -19.82 -4.62 4.58
N PHE A 90 -18.77 -3.92 4.18
CA PHE A 90 -18.27 -3.93 2.81
C PHE A 90 -17.93 -5.35 2.32
N PHE A 91 -17.18 -6.11 3.12
CA PHE A 91 -16.81 -7.49 2.80
C PHE A 91 -18.02 -8.42 2.83
N GLY A 92 -18.99 -8.16 3.71
CA GLY A 92 -20.27 -8.88 3.72
C GLY A 92 -21.03 -8.74 2.40
N ARG A 93 -21.13 -7.51 1.87
CA ARG A 93 -21.75 -7.24 0.56
C ARG A 93 -20.98 -7.86 -0.61
N MET A 94 -19.64 -7.87 -0.55
CA MET A 94 -18.78 -8.50 -1.55
C MET A 94 -19.07 -9.99 -1.71
N ALA A 95 -19.50 -10.64 -0.63
CA ALA A 95 -19.80 -12.07 -0.54
C ALA A 95 -21.26 -12.30 -0.08
N GLU A 96 -22.20 -11.48 -0.56
CA GLU A 96 -23.62 -11.56 -0.16
C GLU A 96 -24.28 -12.86 -0.65
N ASP A 97 -23.94 -13.32 -1.86
CA ASP A 97 -24.44 -14.60 -2.36
C ASP A 97 -23.60 -15.78 -1.82
N ASP A 98 -24.31 -16.85 -1.43
CA ASP A 98 -23.71 -18.05 -0.84
C ASP A 98 -22.65 -18.72 -1.73
N LYS A 99 -22.82 -18.64 -3.05
CA LYS A 99 -21.88 -19.24 -4.00
C LYS A 99 -20.55 -18.49 -3.97
N THR A 100 -20.59 -17.17 -4.02
CA THR A 100 -19.38 -16.33 -3.92
C THR A 100 -18.70 -16.52 -2.58
N ARG A 101 -19.45 -16.50 -1.47
CA ARG A 101 -18.92 -16.74 -0.12
C ARG A 101 -18.19 -18.08 -0.05
N LYS A 102 -18.80 -19.16 -0.51
CA LYS A 102 -18.20 -20.51 -0.51
C LYS A 102 -16.94 -20.56 -1.38
N ILE A 103 -16.94 -19.92 -2.55
CA ILE A 103 -15.76 -19.88 -3.43
C ILE A 103 -14.61 -19.17 -2.73
N LEU A 104 -14.82 -17.97 -2.19
CA LEU A 104 -13.77 -17.19 -1.52
C LEU A 104 -13.16 -17.93 -0.33
N LEU A 105 -14.01 -18.51 0.53
CA LEU A 105 -13.56 -19.25 1.70
C LEU A 105 -12.83 -20.55 1.34
N ASN A 106 -13.28 -21.27 0.30
CA ASN A 106 -12.60 -22.48 -0.12
C ASN A 106 -11.24 -22.20 -0.77
N VAL A 107 -11.16 -21.16 -1.60
CA VAL A 107 -9.90 -20.82 -2.28
C VAL A 107 -8.84 -20.36 -1.26
N ILE A 108 -9.23 -19.55 -0.26
CA ILE A 108 -8.29 -19.10 0.77
C ILE A 108 -7.83 -20.27 1.67
N ALA A 109 -8.71 -21.24 1.94
CA ALA A 109 -8.38 -22.42 2.74
C ALA A 109 -7.42 -23.39 2.03
N THR A 110 -7.39 -23.36 0.70
CA THR A 110 -6.63 -24.32 -0.12
C THR A 110 -5.35 -23.74 -0.71
N VAL A 111 -4.99 -22.51 -0.37
CA VAL A 111 -3.73 -21.90 -0.85
C VAL A 111 -2.53 -22.72 -0.35
N PRO A 112 -1.55 -23.04 -1.21
CA PRO A 112 -0.35 -23.73 -0.78
C PRO A 112 0.46 -22.88 0.20
N LEU A 113 0.75 -23.44 1.39
CA LEU A 113 1.55 -22.80 2.43
C LEU A 113 2.75 -23.70 2.79
N PRO A 114 3.91 -23.53 2.16
CA PRO A 114 5.16 -24.12 2.65
C PRO A 114 5.43 -23.70 4.09
N ASP A 115 6.11 -24.54 4.86
CA ASP A 115 6.38 -24.31 6.30
C ASP A 115 6.97 -22.90 6.55
N ALA A 116 7.88 -22.43 5.69
CA ALA A 116 8.46 -21.09 5.81
C ALA A 116 7.41 -19.97 5.61
N MET A 117 6.47 -20.13 4.69
CA MET A 117 5.40 -19.14 4.47
C MET A 117 4.35 -19.24 5.58
N ALA A 118 4.03 -20.43 6.05
CA ALA A 118 3.18 -20.62 7.21
C ALA A 118 3.76 -19.93 8.45
N LEU A 119 5.08 -20.02 8.66
CA LEU A 119 5.78 -19.31 9.74
C LEU A 119 5.70 -17.78 9.57
N GLN A 120 5.93 -17.25 8.35
CA GLN A 120 5.79 -15.81 8.07
C GLN A 120 4.38 -15.31 8.45
N LEU A 121 3.34 -16.04 8.04
CA LEU A 121 1.96 -15.70 8.38
C LEU A 121 1.66 -15.86 9.87
N THR A 122 2.30 -16.82 10.55
CA THR A 122 2.16 -17.02 12.00
C THR A 122 2.78 -15.86 12.77
N VAL A 123 3.98 -15.42 12.37
CA VAL A 123 4.62 -14.21 12.90
C VAL A 123 3.74 -13.00 12.66
N ALA A 124 3.18 -12.85 11.44
CA ALA A 124 2.25 -11.78 11.16
C ALA A 124 1.03 -11.83 12.08
N GLN A 125 0.41 -13.00 12.26
CA GLN A 125 -0.79 -13.16 13.07
C GLN A 125 -0.57 -12.80 14.55
N ASP A 126 0.53 -13.26 15.14
CA ASP A 126 0.79 -13.16 16.58
C ASP A 126 1.50 -11.87 16.97
N VAL A 127 2.48 -11.45 16.15
CA VAL A 127 3.38 -10.34 16.49
C VAL A 127 2.98 -9.05 15.76
N ARG A 128 2.38 -9.16 14.57
CA ARG A 128 2.01 -8.03 13.72
C ARG A 128 0.59 -8.20 13.14
N PRO A 129 -0.46 -8.28 14.00
CA PRO A 129 -1.82 -8.60 13.60
C PRO A 129 -2.42 -7.62 12.59
N GLU A 130 -1.96 -6.36 12.58
CA GLU A 130 -2.35 -5.37 11.57
C GLU A 130 -1.92 -5.80 10.15
N ILE A 131 -0.71 -6.33 10.00
CA ILE A 131 -0.21 -6.86 8.72
C ILE A 131 -1.01 -8.12 8.34
N TYR A 132 -1.18 -9.07 9.26
CA TYR A 132 -1.93 -10.30 9.00
C TYR A 132 -3.35 -10.02 8.49
N LEU A 133 -4.08 -9.14 9.17
CA LEU A 133 -5.44 -8.79 8.77
C LEU A 133 -5.47 -8.06 7.43
N HIS A 134 -4.44 -7.26 7.12
CA HIS A 134 -4.30 -6.62 5.81
C HIS A 134 -4.10 -7.69 4.71
N LEU A 135 -3.20 -8.65 4.92
CA LEU A 135 -2.97 -9.75 3.98
C LEU A 135 -4.24 -10.55 3.68
N VAL A 136 -5.00 -10.93 4.72
CA VAL A 136 -6.25 -11.70 4.54
C VAL A 136 -7.32 -10.89 3.80
N ARG A 137 -7.48 -9.59 4.13
CA ARG A 137 -8.41 -8.70 3.42
C ARG A 137 -8.02 -8.53 1.96
N THR A 138 -6.73 -8.31 1.68
CA THR A 138 -6.21 -8.18 0.32
C THR A 138 -6.45 -9.45 -0.49
N ALA A 139 -6.22 -10.61 0.10
CA ALA A 139 -6.49 -11.90 -0.55
C ALA A 139 -7.97 -12.10 -0.93
N LEU A 140 -8.88 -11.72 -0.03
CA LEU A 140 -10.32 -11.79 -0.29
C LEU A 140 -10.73 -10.87 -1.46
N ILE A 141 -10.25 -9.63 -1.48
CA ILE A 141 -10.54 -8.66 -2.53
C ILE A 141 -9.91 -9.09 -3.85
N ALA A 142 -8.65 -9.53 -3.84
CA ALA A 142 -7.97 -10.01 -5.04
C ALA A 142 -8.70 -11.20 -5.67
N ALA A 143 -9.13 -12.18 -4.87
CA ALA A 143 -9.92 -13.31 -5.34
C ALA A 143 -11.28 -12.87 -5.89
N TRP A 144 -11.94 -11.91 -5.26
CA TRP A 144 -13.23 -11.38 -5.71
C TRP A 144 -13.10 -10.64 -7.04
N LEU A 145 -12.09 -9.79 -7.20
CA LEU A 145 -11.80 -9.09 -8.46
C LEU A 145 -11.41 -10.07 -9.58
N ALA A 146 -10.61 -11.09 -9.27
CA ALA A 146 -10.20 -12.11 -10.22
C ALA A 146 -11.37 -13.00 -10.69
N LYS A 147 -12.44 -13.14 -9.88
CA LYS A 147 -13.63 -13.93 -10.21
C LYS A 147 -14.46 -13.31 -11.34
N THR A 148 -14.28 -12.06 -11.69
CA THR A 148 -15.11 -11.39 -12.69
C THR A 148 -14.86 -11.92 -14.11
N PRO A 149 -15.86 -11.85 -15.04
CA PRO A 149 -15.70 -12.35 -16.40
C PRO A 149 -14.55 -11.73 -17.19
N MET A 150 -14.09 -10.54 -16.79
CA MET A 150 -12.98 -9.83 -17.44
C MET A 150 -11.62 -10.43 -17.13
N VAL A 151 -11.50 -11.27 -16.10
CA VAL A 151 -10.22 -11.78 -15.59
C VAL A 151 -10.24 -13.32 -15.50
N LEU A 152 -11.06 -13.98 -16.27
CA LEU A 152 -11.23 -15.46 -16.33
C LEU A 152 -9.95 -16.27 -16.60
N ARG A 153 -8.82 -15.62 -16.88
CA ARG A 153 -7.55 -16.29 -17.20
C ARG A 153 -6.72 -16.65 -15.98
N TYR A 154 -7.09 -16.15 -14.78
CA TYR A 154 -6.30 -16.35 -13.58
C TYR A 154 -6.94 -17.36 -12.67
N ASP A 155 -6.13 -18.30 -12.22
CA ASP A 155 -6.50 -19.17 -11.12
C ASP A 155 -6.77 -18.28 -9.89
N LEU A 156 -7.93 -18.42 -9.29
CA LEU A 156 -8.28 -17.72 -8.06
C LEU A 156 -7.27 -18.01 -6.95
N GLY A 157 -6.66 -19.19 -6.97
CA GLY A 157 -5.58 -19.54 -6.06
C GLY A 157 -4.35 -18.64 -6.20
N MET A 158 -4.01 -18.20 -7.42
CA MET A 158 -2.93 -17.24 -7.64
C MET A 158 -3.25 -15.87 -7.06
N ALA A 159 -4.49 -15.41 -7.21
CA ALA A 159 -4.93 -14.13 -6.65
C ALA A 159 -4.90 -14.15 -5.11
N VAL A 160 -5.35 -15.23 -4.50
CA VAL A 160 -5.26 -15.43 -3.04
C VAL A 160 -3.81 -15.49 -2.58
N ALA A 161 -2.96 -16.28 -3.24
CA ALA A 161 -1.54 -16.39 -2.89
C ALA A 161 -0.84 -15.03 -2.99
N ALA A 162 -1.07 -14.29 -4.09
CA ALA A 162 -0.53 -12.94 -4.25
C ALA A 162 -1.02 -12.00 -3.13
N GLY A 163 -2.31 -12.00 -2.82
CA GLY A 163 -2.89 -11.17 -1.75
C GLY A 163 -2.39 -11.53 -0.35
N LEU A 164 -2.21 -12.82 -0.03
CA LEU A 164 -1.69 -13.26 1.27
C LEU A 164 -0.20 -12.97 1.46
N LEU A 165 0.56 -12.86 0.39
CA LEU A 165 2.02 -12.87 0.47
C LEU A 165 2.68 -11.57 -0.04
N HIS A 166 1.88 -10.58 -0.50
CA HIS A 166 2.46 -9.36 -1.09
C HIS A 166 3.31 -8.57 -0.10
N ASP A 167 2.92 -8.53 1.15
CA ASP A 167 3.52 -7.72 2.21
C ASP A 167 4.30 -8.51 3.26
N ILE A 168 4.61 -9.80 3.02
CA ILE A 168 5.47 -10.57 3.95
C ILE A 168 6.86 -9.92 4.14
N GLY A 169 7.35 -9.18 3.15
CA GLY A 169 8.56 -8.39 3.25
C GLY A 169 8.51 -7.30 4.32
N MET A 170 7.30 -6.84 4.73
CA MET A 170 7.12 -5.89 5.82
C MET A 170 7.52 -6.43 7.19
N LEU A 171 7.53 -7.77 7.36
CA LEU A 171 8.01 -8.43 8.58
C LEU A 171 9.55 -8.30 8.75
N HIS A 172 10.24 -7.94 7.66
CA HIS A 172 11.68 -7.75 7.63
C HIS A 172 12.10 -6.26 7.67
N VAL A 173 11.11 -5.35 7.69
CA VAL A 173 11.31 -3.90 7.79
C VAL A 173 11.25 -3.49 9.27
N ASP A 174 12.05 -2.49 9.65
CA ASP A 174 12.02 -1.92 11.01
C ASP A 174 10.58 -1.49 11.38
N PRO A 175 9.96 -2.10 12.41
CA PRO A 175 8.61 -1.75 12.85
C PRO A 175 8.43 -0.26 13.18
N LEU A 176 9.48 0.41 13.61
CA LEU A 176 9.44 1.83 13.90
C LEU A 176 9.15 2.70 12.68
N LEU A 177 9.39 2.19 11.45
CA LEU A 177 9.08 2.90 10.21
C LEU A 177 7.60 2.92 9.87
N LEU A 178 6.81 2.06 10.52
CA LEU A 178 5.36 1.93 10.32
C LEU A 178 4.55 2.74 11.32
N GLN A 179 5.21 3.43 12.26
CA GLN A 179 4.51 4.27 13.23
C GLN A 179 3.88 5.48 12.52
N PRO A 180 2.60 5.77 12.78
CA PRO A 180 1.95 6.97 12.28
C PRO A 180 2.70 8.22 12.76
N ASP A 181 2.62 9.31 12.02
CA ASP A 181 3.18 10.64 12.34
C ASP A 181 4.72 10.74 12.35
N ARG A 182 5.44 9.72 11.93
CA ARG A 182 6.88 9.75 11.83
C ARG A 182 7.34 10.31 10.47
N THR A 183 8.14 11.38 10.51
CA THR A 183 8.85 11.86 9.31
C THR A 183 10.04 10.95 9.00
N LEU A 184 9.95 10.18 7.90
CA LEU A 184 10.99 9.26 7.49
C LEU A 184 12.13 9.98 6.75
N SER A 185 13.38 9.60 7.05
CA SER A 185 14.54 9.99 6.24
C SER A 185 14.48 9.35 4.84
N ARG A 186 15.38 9.78 3.95
CA ARG A 186 15.48 9.18 2.60
C ARG A 186 15.83 7.69 2.66
N GLU A 187 16.74 7.31 3.56
CA GLU A 187 17.16 5.92 3.77
C GLU A 187 16.03 5.07 4.34
N GLN A 188 15.31 5.60 5.32
CA GLN A 188 14.16 4.94 5.94
C GLN A 188 13.03 4.72 4.93
N ARG A 189 12.70 5.72 4.11
CA ARG A 189 11.74 5.54 2.99
C ARG A 189 12.20 4.49 1.99
N ARG A 190 13.50 4.47 1.66
CA ARG A 190 14.06 3.46 0.77
C ARG A 190 13.94 2.05 1.36
N GLN A 191 14.16 1.91 2.66
CA GLN A 191 13.97 0.64 3.37
C GLN A 191 12.49 0.23 3.32
N LEU A 192 11.55 1.11 3.66
CA LEU A 192 10.13 0.84 3.59
C LEU A 192 9.70 0.44 2.16
N TYR A 193 10.10 1.21 1.15
CA TYR A 193 9.74 0.96 -0.26
C TYR A 193 10.45 -0.26 -0.88
N SER A 194 11.33 -0.94 -0.14
CA SER A 194 11.96 -2.17 -0.60
C SER A 194 11.15 -3.43 -0.29
N HIS A 195 10.07 -3.35 0.52
CA HIS A 195 9.29 -4.54 0.91
C HIS A 195 8.72 -5.33 -0.28
N PRO A 196 8.31 -4.75 -1.45
CA PRO A 196 7.87 -5.56 -2.56
C PRO A 196 8.99 -6.45 -3.11
N LEU A 197 10.22 -5.93 -3.13
CA LEU A 197 11.40 -6.69 -3.54
C LEU A 197 11.78 -7.76 -2.51
N LEU A 198 11.64 -7.45 -1.21
CA LEU A 198 11.83 -8.43 -0.14
C LEU A 198 10.82 -9.57 -0.24
N SER A 199 9.52 -9.25 -0.39
CA SER A 199 8.46 -10.24 -0.59
C SER A 199 8.74 -11.11 -1.81
N THR A 200 9.13 -10.50 -2.94
CA THR A 200 9.51 -11.22 -4.17
C THR A 200 10.67 -12.19 -3.92
N THR A 201 11.74 -11.73 -3.25
CA THR A 201 12.91 -12.54 -2.94
C THR A 201 12.56 -13.73 -2.03
N LEU A 202 11.68 -13.52 -1.05
CA LEU A 202 11.20 -14.59 -0.18
C LEU A 202 10.42 -15.65 -0.98
N LEU A 203 9.54 -15.22 -1.89
CA LEU A 203 8.73 -16.13 -2.71
C LEU A 203 9.55 -16.89 -3.76
N GLU A 204 10.57 -16.27 -4.36
CA GLU A 204 11.44 -16.91 -5.37
C GLU A 204 12.21 -18.11 -4.81
N ARG A 205 12.48 -18.13 -3.51
CA ARG A 205 13.10 -19.28 -2.83
C ARG A 205 12.20 -20.52 -2.78
N HIS A 206 10.89 -20.31 -2.95
CA HIS A 206 9.90 -21.37 -2.88
C HIS A 206 9.27 -21.60 -4.26
N HIS A 207 9.70 -22.64 -4.95
CA HIS A 207 9.24 -23.02 -6.30
C HIS A 207 7.75 -23.41 -6.38
N GLN A 208 7.00 -23.32 -5.30
CA GLN A 208 5.56 -23.63 -5.26
C GLN A 208 4.68 -22.50 -5.81
N TYR A 209 5.21 -21.28 -5.87
CA TYR A 209 4.49 -20.13 -6.42
C TYR A 209 4.85 -19.88 -7.87
N SER A 210 3.84 -19.62 -8.70
CA SER A 210 4.06 -19.33 -10.11
C SER A 210 4.82 -18.01 -10.29
N ARG A 211 5.49 -17.87 -11.42
CA ARG A 211 6.16 -16.61 -11.77
C ARG A 211 5.20 -15.42 -11.84
N ASP A 212 3.92 -15.67 -12.17
CA ASP A 212 2.90 -14.62 -12.21
C ASP A 212 2.56 -14.09 -10.82
N VAL A 213 2.49 -14.98 -9.79
CA VAL A 213 2.33 -14.56 -8.39
C VAL A 213 3.52 -13.73 -7.93
N VAL A 214 4.74 -14.22 -8.14
CA VAL A 214 5.97 -13.52 -7.75
C VAL A 214 6.06 -12.16 -8.44
N ARG A 215 5.75 -12.11 -9.73
CA ARG A 215 5.72 -10.87 -10.51
C ARG A 215 4.70 -9.88 -9.97
N ALA A 216 3.47 -10.32 -9.72
CA ALA A 216 2.39 -9.48 -9.20
C ALA A 216 2.73 -8.90 -7.81
N VAL A 217 3.35 -9.71 -6.93
CA VAL A 217 3.85 -9.25 -5.63
C VAL A 217 4.88 -8.13 -5.80
N GLY A 218 5.79 -8.24 -6.77
CA GLY A 218 6.74 -7.16 -7.08
C GLY A 218 6.12 -5.92 -7.73
N GLU A 219 4.85 -6.00 -8.16
CA GLU A 219 4.13 -4.94 -8.89
C GLU A 219 3.01 -4.28 -8.08
N HIS A 220 2.73 -4.73 -6.86
CA HIS A 220 1.52 -4.31 -6.13
C HIS A 220 1.47 -2.82 -5.76
N HIS A 221 2.58 -2.11 -5.81
CA HIS A 221 2.65 -0.66 -5.69
C HIS A 221 2.93 0.07 -7.02
N GLU A 222 2.86 -0.63 -8.14
CA GLU A 222 2.90 0.01 -9.45
C GLU A 222 1.50 0.52 -9.82
N TYR A 223 1.44 1.67 -10.50
CA TYR A 223 0.20 2.31 -10.94
C TYR A 223 0.19 2.50 -12.46
N LEU A 224 -1.00 2.45 -13.08
CA LEU A 224 -1.15 2.55 -14.54
C LEU A 224 -0.55 3.84 -15.12
N ASP A 225 -0.48 4.91 -14.34
CA ASP A 225 0.11 6.19 -14.73
C ASP A 225 1.64 6.25 -14.60
N GLY A 226 2.28 5.19 -14.11
CA GLY A 226 3.73 5.13 -13.89
C GLY A 226 4.22 5.90 -12.66
N SER A 227 3.32 6.33 -11.77
CA SER A 227 3.69 7.03 -10.53
C SER A 227 4.09 6.08 -9.40
N GLY A 228 3.92 4.76 -9.60
CA GLY A 228 4.20 3.71 -8.63
C GLY A 228 5.68 3.41 -8.41
N TYR A 229 5.94 2.35 -7.67
CA TYR A 229 7.28 1.84 -7.36
C TYR A 229 7.26 0.30 -7.27
N PRO A 230 8.40 -0.39 -7.32
CA PRO A 230 9.78 0.10 -7.35
C PRO A 230 10.31 0.43 -8.74
N ARG A 231 9.64 -0.02 -9.82
CA ARG A 231 10.15 0.05 -11.21
C ARG A 231 9.54 1.20 -12.02
N ASN A 232 8.50 1.85 -11.52
CA ASN A 232 7.70 2.86 -12.21
C ASN A 232 7.10 2.31 -13.52
N LEU A 233 6.56 1.10 -13.47
CA LEU A 233 5.83 0.50 -14.58
C LEU A 233 4.54 1.26 -14.86
N SER A 234 4.10 1.25 -16.13
CA SER A 234 2.87 1.92 -16.54
C SER A 234 2.05 1.06 -17.50
N GLY A 235 0.73 1.27 -17.50
CA GLY A 235 -0.19 0.65 -18.44
C GLY A 235 -0.07 -0.89 -18.51
N ASP A 236 0.21 -1.40 -19.72
CA ASP A 236 0.30 -2.84 -19.98
C ASP A 236 1.64 -3.47 -19.57
N ALA A 237 2.61 -2.68 -19.10
CA ALA A 237 3.83 -3.21 -18.51
C ALA A 237 3.55 -3.87 -17.15
N ILE A 238 2.47 -3.47 -16.45
CA ILE A 238 1.98 -4.10 -15.22
C ILE A 238 1.18 -5.35 -15.59
N SER A 239 1.50 -6.48 -14.96
CA SER A 239 0.77 -7.73 -15.19
C SER A 239 -0.70 -7.60 -14.78
N PRO A 240 -1.61 -8.36 -15.41
CA PRO A 240 -3.02 -8.32 -15.01
C PRO A 240 -3.24 -8.68 -13.53
N LEU A 241 -2.50 -9.66 -12.99
CA LEU A 241 -2.57 -9.98 -11.56
C LEU A 241 -1.97 -8.85 -10.70
N GLY A 242 -0.93 -8.16 -11.17
CA GLY A 242 -0.37 -6.96 -10.54
C GLY A 242 -1.39 -5.81 -10.48
N LYS A 243 -2.16 -5.58 -11.54
CA LYS A 243 -3.26 -4.59 -11.56
C LYS A 243 -4.35 -4.92 -10.53
N ILE A 244 -4.73 -6.21 -10.41
CA ILE A 244 -5.69 -6.68 -9.40
C ILE A 244 -5.12 -6.43 -8.00
N LEU A 245 -3.90 -6.84 -7.75
CA LEU A 245 -3.28 -6.76 -6.43
C LEU A 245 -3.06 -5.31 -5.98
N SER A 246 -2.65 -4.44 -6.90
CA SER A 246 -2.48 -3.00 -6.65
C SER A 246 -3.78 -2.34 -6.18
N LEU A 247 -4.91 -2.67 -6.78
CA LEU A 247 -6.22 -2.19 -6.33
C LEU A 247 -6.64 -2.87 -5.02
N ALA A 248 -6.48 -4.19 -4.92
CA ALA A 248 -6.94 -4.97 -3.78
C ALA A 248 -6.29 -4.52 -2.46
N GLN A 249 -4.98 -4.27 -2.45
CA GLN A 249 -4.26 -3.84 -1.25
C GLN A 249 -4.70 -2.44 -0.79
N VAL A 250 -4.92 -1.50 -1.72
CA VAL A 250 -5.42 -0.16 -1.39
C VAL A 250 -6.83 -0.22 -0.80
N VAL A 251 -7.71 -1.04 -1.39
CA VAL A 251 -9.05 -1.26 -0.83
C VAL A 251 -8.97 -1.86 0.57
N ALA A 252 -8.13 -2.90 0.78
CA ALA A 252 -7.95 -3.54 2.08
C ALA A 252 -7.43 -2.59 3.15
N ALA A 253 -6.51 -1.69 2.79
CA ALA A 253 -5.92 -0.70 3.69
C ALA A 253 -6.95 0.31 4.21
N MET A 254 -8.00 0.62 3.44
CA MET A 254 -9.06 1.52 3.90
C MET A 254 -9.84 0.96 5.09
N PHE A 255 -9.91 -0.36 5.25
CA PHE A 255 -10.60 -1.04 6.35
C PHE A 255 -9.67 -1.44 7.50
N ALA A 256 -8.52 -0.77 7.65
CA ALA A 256 -7.65 -0.98 8.81
C ALA A 256 -8.37 -0.58 10.11
N PRO A 257 -8.09 -1.29 11.23
CA PRO A 257 -8.67 -0.94 12.52
C PRO A 257 -8.42 0.52 12.91
N GLY A 258 -9.42 1.17 13.49
CA GLY A 258 -9.34 2.57 13.93
C GLY A 258 -9.48 3.60 12.80
N ARG A 259 -9.57 3.21 11.55
CA ARG A 259 -9.79 4.15 10.44
C ARG A 259 -11.27 4.52 10.32
N SER A 260 -11.55 5.82 10.44
CA SER A 260 -12.91 6.38 10.36
C SER A 260 -13.41 6.49 8.91
N ALA A 261 -14.72 6.31 8.69
CA ALA A 261 -15.41 6.45 7.40
C ALA A 261 -14.70 5.75 6.21
N PRO A 262 -14.35 4.45 6.31
CA PRO A 262 -13.53 3.76 5.32
C PRO A 262 -14.14 3.78 3.92
N GLU A 263 -15.47 3.62 3.80
CA GLU A 263 -16.14 3.58 2.50
C GLU A 263 -16.21 4.96 1.84
N MET A 264 -16.36 6.04 2.61
CA MET A 264 -16.31 7.40 2.07
C MET A 264 -14.90 7.74 1.60
N ARG A 265 -13.87 7.44 2.39
CA ARG A 265 -12.47 7.61 2.02
C ARG A 265 -12.13 6.83 0.75
N LEU A 266 -12.55 5.57 0.66
CA LEU A 266 -12.33 4.74 -0.52
C LEU A 266 -13.07 5.29 -1.74
N SER A 267 -14.30 5.77 -1.58
CA SER A 267 -15.04 6.42 -2.67
C SER A 267 -14.30 7.65 -3.21
N VAL A 268 -13.81 8.52 -2.33
CA VAL A 268 -13.02 9.69 -2.72
C VAL A 268 -11.72 9.27 -3.42
N LEU A 269 -10.97 8.33 -2.82
CA LEU A 269 -9.71 7.85 -3.37
C LEU A 269 -9.88 7.30 -4.78
N LEU A 270 -10.85 6.42 -5.00
CA LEU A 270 -11.03 5.79 -6.31
C LEU A 270 -11.52 6.79 -7.38
N ARG A 271 -12.40 7.74 -7.02
CA ARG A 271 -12.86 8.78 -7.93
C ARG A 271 -11.75 9.78 -8.31
N MET A 272 -10.87 10.10 -7.37
CA MET A 272 -9.74 11.02 -7.59
C MET A 272 -8.56 10.36 -8.30
N ASN A 273 -8.44 9.03 -8.30
CA ASN A 273 -7.31 8.30 -8.84
C ASN A 273 -7.69 7.34 -10.00
N THR A 274 -8.67 7.70 -10.82
CA THR A 274 -9.13 6.88 -11.96
C THR A 274 -8.03 6.54 -12.97
N HIS A 275 -6.96 7.30 -13.01
CA HIS A 275 -5.80 7.08 -13.87
C HIS A 275 -4.78 6.06 -13.32
N ARG A 276 -4.89 5.69 -12.03
CA ARG A 276 -3.96 4.77 -11.36
C ARG A 276 -4.39 3.32 -11.42
N TYR A 277 -5.69 3.07 -11.44
CA TYR A 277 -6.26 1.72 -11.34
C TYR A 277 -7.03 1.37 -12.61
N ASP A 278 -7.21 0.08 -12.86
CA ASP A 278 -8.14 -0.37 -13.89
C ASP A 278 -9.56 0.12 -13.57
N ASN A 279 -10.12 0.89 -14.48
CA ASN A 279 -11.39 1.59 -14.25
C ASN A 279 -12.56 0.59 -14.08
N ALA A 280 -12.56 -0.52 -14.79
CA ALA A 280 -13.63 -1.51 -14.66
C ALA A 280 -13.61 -2.18 -13.29
N MET A 281 -12.41 -2.55 -12.78
CA MET A 281 -12.26 -3.10 -11.44
C MET A 281 -12.57 -2.06 -10.35
N ALA A 282 -12.10 -0.82 -10.50
CA ALA A 282 -12.40 0.26 -9.57
C ALA A 282 -13.90 0.53 -9.47
N MET A 283 -14.61 0.55 -10.61
CA MET A 283 -16.07 0.73 -10.63
C MET A 283 -16.85 -0.42 -9.99
N GLN A 284 -16.34 -1.67 -10.07
CA GLN A 284 -16.94 -2.78 -9.32
C GLN A 284 -16.84 -2.56 -7.81
N VAL A 285 -15.69 -2.09 -7.32
CA VAL A 285 -15.52 -1.74 -5.91
C VAL A 285 -16.45 -0.60 -5.52
N VAL A 286 -16.51 0.47 -6.31
CA VAL A 286 -17.40 1.63 -6.09
C VAL A 286 -18.88 1.19 -6.02
N GLY A 287 -19.30 0.23 -6.84
CA GLY A 287 -20.65 -0.32 -6.83
C GLY A 287 -21.06 -0.98 -5.50
N LEU A 288 -20.10 -1.47 -4.73
CA LEU A 288 -20.33 -2.04 -3.40
C LEU A 288 -20.36 -1.00 -2.28
N LEU A 289 -19.81 0.19 -2.51
CA LEU A 289 -19.72 1.19 -1.44
C LEU A 289 -21.08 1.72 -1.04
N ARG A 290 -21.27 1.90 0.24
CA ARG A 290 -22.43 2.55 0.86
C ARG A 290 -21.88 3.60 1.81
N PRO A 291 -21.34 4.72 1.27
CA PRO A 291 -20.75 5.76 2.09
C PRO A 291 -21.80 6.34 3.02
N GLN A 292 -21.72 6.00 4.28
CA GLN A 292 -22.52 6.59 5.36
C GLN A 292 -21.55 7.34 6.26
N LEU A 293 -21.98 8.51 6.70
CA LEU A 293 -21.35 9.14 7.86
C LEU A 293 -21.85 8.40 9.08
N ASP A 294 -20.99 7.59 9.64
CA ASP A 294 -21.17 7.16 11.03
C ASP A 294 -20.87 8.39 11.90
N VAL A 295 -21.92 9.17 12.20
CA VAL A 295 -21.83 10.50 12.81
C VAL A 295 -21.38 10.40 14.28
N MET A 296 -21.33 9.19 14.84
CA MET A 296 -21.02 8.92 16.23
C MET A 296 -19.56 8.48 16.40
N GLY A 297 -18.61 9.41 16.33
CA GLY A 297 -17.26 9.21 16.83
C GLY A 297 -16.12 9.17 15.81
N ALA A 298 -16.36 9.46 14.55
CA ALA A 298 -15.29 9.50 13.56
C ALA A 298 -14.58 10.86 13.58
N GLU A 299 -13.36 10.92 14.07
CA GLU A 299 -12.44 12.05 13.85
C GLU A 299 -12.02 12.08 12.37
N ILE A 300 -12.92 12.52 11.49
CA ILE A 300 -12.51 12.98 10.17
C ILE A 300 -11.96 14.38 10.38
N PRO A 301 -10.71 14.66 10.04
CA PRO A 301 -10.18 16.00 10.12
C PRO A 301 -11.03 16.91 9.24
N ARG A 302 -11.90 17.71 9.85
CA ARG A 302 -12.69 18.71 9.15
C ARG A 302 -11.79 19.91 8.92
N LEU A 303 -11.77 20.37 7.68
CA LEU A 303 -11.14 21.62 7.34
C LEU A 303 -12.17 22.75 7.51
N ASP A 304 -11.73 23.90 7.98
CA ASP A 304 -12.61 25.06 8.18
C ASP A 304 -13.10 25.62 6.84
N GLU A 305 -12.24 25.59 5.81
CA GLU A 305 -12.52 26.18 4.50
C GLU A 305 -12.14 25.24 3.32
N PRO A 306 -12.74 24.03 3.22
CA PRO A 306 -12.35 23.08 2.17
C PRO A 306 -12.65 23.59 0.75
N VAL A 307 -13.71 24.37 0.57
CA VAL A 307 -14.09 24.97 -0.72
C VAL A 307 -13.02 25.95 -1.20
N ALA A 308 -12.54 26.81 -0.31
CA ALA A 308 -11.50 27.80 -0.66
C ALA A 308 -10.18 27.08 -1.01
N LEU A 309 -9.79 26.07 -0.23
CA LEU A 309 -8.60 25.26 -0.46
C LEU A 309 -8.66 24.51 -1.80
N LEU A 310 -9.79 23.91 -2.15
CA LEU A 310 -9.99 23.24 -3.43
C LEU A 310 -9.87 24.21 -4.61
N GLY A 311 -10.42 25.45 -4.46
CA GLY A 311 -10.26 26.52 -5.45
C GLY A 311 -8.80 26.95 -5.64
N GLU A 312 -8.03 27.07 -4.56
CA GLU A 312 -6.60 27.36 -4.62
C GLU A 312 -5.82 26.23 -5.31
N ILE A 313 -6.15 24.98 -5.00
CA ILE A 313 -5.53 23.79 -5.62
C ILE A 313 -5.82 23.78 -7.14
N ASP A 314 -7.10 23.97 -7.55
CA ASP A 314 -7.46 24.01 -8.97
C ASP A 314 -6.70 25.11 -9.72
N ARG A 315 -6.62 26.31 -9.14
CA ARG A 315 -5.84 27.43 -9.68
C ARG A 315 -4.36 27.06 -9.82
N LEU A 316 -3.76 26.51 -8.77
CA LEU A 316 -2.33 26.21 -8.74
C LEU A 316 -1.97 25.09 -9.74
N VAL A 317 -2.80 24.08 -9.86
CA VAL A 317 -2.63 23.00 -10.85
C VAL A 317 -2.89 23.50 -12.27
N GLY A 318 -3.88 24.40 -12.46
CA GLY A 318 -4.18 25.02 -13.75
C GLY A 318 -3.09 26.01 -14.24
N GLN A 319 -2.30 26.55 -13.32
CA GLN A 319 -1.18 27.44 -13.59
C GLN A 319 0.18 26.72 -13.65
N TRP A 320 0.18 25.41 -13.87
CA TRP A 320 1.43 24.65 -14.02
C TRP A 320 2.35 25.35 -15.02
N PRO A 321 3.61 25.62 -14.64
CA PRO A 321 4.53 26.39 -15.49
C PRO A 321 5.05 25.52 -16.66
N LEU A 322 4.32 25.56 -17.78
CA LEU A 322 4.74 24.92 -19.04
C LEU A 322 5.80 25.77 -19.76
N ASP A 323 5.75 27.07 -19.61
CA ASP A 323 6.72 28.01 -20.19
C ASP A 323 7.63 28.56 -19.07
N LEU A 324 8.89 28.13 -19.10
CA LEU A 324 9.91 28.58 -18.13
C LEU A 324 10.56 29.92 -18.54
N GLY A 325 10.03 30.59 -19.56
CA GLY A 325 10.55 31.87 -20.05
C GLY A 325 11.69 31.78 -21.07
N PRO A 326 12.18 32.91 -21.58
CA PRO A 326 13.16 32.97 -22.67
C PRO A 326 14.57 32.49 -22.32
N ASP A 327 14.89 32.24 -21.06
CA ASP A 327 16.16 31.61 -20.60
C ASP A 327 16.23 30.11 -20.95
N GLY A 328 15.35 29.67 -21.79
CA GLY A 328 15.02 28.32 -22.17
C GLY A 328 16.00 27.60 -23.09
N GLY A 329 17.25 27.46 -22.70
CA GLY A 329 18.13 26.40 -23.20
C GLY A 329 17.74 25.04 -22.65
N LEU A 330 16.42 24.70 -22.64
CA LEU A 330 15.94 23.42 -22.17
C LEU A 330 16.42 22.29 -23.08
N THR A 331 17.15 21.34 -22.50
CA THR A 331 17.47 20.08 -23.17
C THR A 331 16.17 19.29 -23.46
N GLU A 332 16.22 18.39 -24.44
CA GLU A 332 15.11 17.50 -24.77
C GLU A 332 14.60 16.75 -23.52
N ALA A 333 15.51 16.18 -22.73
CA ALA A 333 15.20 15.48 -21.49
C ALA A 333 14.46 16.35 -20.43
N ARG A 334 14.75 17.66 -20.38
CA ARG A 334 14.04 18.62 -19.52
C ARG A 334 12.63 18.89 -20.03
N ARG A 335 12.47 19.03 -21.34
CA ARG A 335 11.14 19.21 -21.96
C ARG A 335 10.25 17.99 -21.74
N ASP A 336 10.80 16.80 -21.91
CA ASP A 336 10.09 15.53 -21.64
C ASP A 336 9.65 15.43 -20.17
N THR A 337 10.55 15.82 -19.25
CA THR A 337 10.23 15.86 -17.82
C THR A 337 9.10 16.84 -17.52
N LEU A 338 9.14 18.07 -18.06
CA LEU A 338 8.07 19.05 -17.88
C LEU A 338 6.75 18.58 -18.46
N THR A 339 6.76 17.98 -19.65
CA THR A 339 5.57 17.44 -20.29
C THR A 339 4.92 16.34 -19.44
N LEU A 340 5.74 15.43 -18.89
CA LEU A 340 5.25 14.37 -18.01
C LEU A 340 4.62 14.94 -16.73
N LEU A 341 5.28 15.91 -16.11
CA LEU A 341 4.77 16.56 -14.89
C LEU A 341 3.51 17.40 -15.17
N ALA A 342 3.44 18.07 -16.32
CA ALA A 342 2.25 18.78 -16.79
C ALA A 342 1.05 17.83 -17.00
N ASN A 343 1.30 16.63 -17.53
CA ASN A 343 0.27 15.61 -17.66
C ASN A 343 -0.28 15.18 -16.31
N HIS A 344 0.58 15.00 -15.30
CA HIS A 344 0.13 14.69 -13.94
C HIS A 344 -0.66 15.84 -13.31
N ALA A 345 -0.21 17.10 -13.46
CA ALA A 345 -0.99 18.25 -13.02
C ALA A 345 -2.38 18.28 -13.66
N SER A 346 -2.45 18.07 -14.98
CA SER A 346 -3.71 17.98 -15.71
C SER A 346 -4.61 16.81 -15.28
N GLN A 347 -4.03 15.70 -14.82
CA GLN A 347 -4.78 14.58 -14.28
C GLN A 347 -5.45 14.95 -12.95
N ILE A 348 -4.73 15.61 -12.04
CA ILE A 348 -5.31 16.12 -10.77
C ILE A 348 -6.50 17.03 -11.06
N ARG A 349 -6.34 17.99 -11.96
CA ARG A 349 -7.42 18.92 -12.33
C ARG A 349 -8.64 18.21 -12.93
N ARG A 350 -8.42 17.25 -13.82
CA ARG A 350 -9.50 16.42 -14.38
C ARG A 350 -10.22 15.61 -13.31
N ALA A 351 -9.48 15.07 -12.35
CA ALA A 351 -10.05 14.33 -11.23
C ALA A 351 -10.94 15.24 -10.36
N LEU A 352 -10.47 16.45 -10.02
CA LEU A 352 -11.25 17.44 -9.29
C LEU A 352 -12.53 17.82 -10.05
N ALA A 353 -12.45 18.04 -11.35
CA ALA A 353 -13.63 18.35 -12.17
C ALA A 353 -14.62 17.17 -12.23
N ALA A 354 -14.12 15.93 -12.32
CA ALA A 354 -14.96 14.74 -12.38
C ALA A 354 -15.73 14.47 -11.06
N VAL A 355 -15.21 14.92 -9.93
CA VAL A 355 -15.87 14.78 -8.61
C VAL A 355 -16.67 16.03 -8.19
N GLY A 356 -16.76 17.02 -9.04
CA GLY A 356 -17.51 18.25 -8.71
C GLY A 356 -16.75 19.25 -7.84
N ALA A 357 -15.43 19.13 -7.74
CA ALA A 357 -14.59 19.89 -6.80
C ALA A 357 -13.84 21.07 -7.45
N VAL A 358 -14.30 21.57 -8.60
CA VAL A 358 -13.76 22.79 -9.22
C VAL A 358 -14.63 24.02 -8.87
N PRO A 359 -14.09 25.26 -8.89
CA PRO A 359 -14.77 26.45 -8.41
C PRO A 359 -16.19 26.66 -8.95
N ASP A 360 -16.40 26.48 -10.26
CA ASP A 360 -17.70 26.66 -10.90
C ASP A 360 -18.77 25.68 -10.36
N GLN A 361 -18.37 24.44 -10.08
CA GLN A 361 -19.25 23.42 -9.54
C GLN A 361 -19.48 23.61 -8.03
N LEU A 362 -18.42 23.94 -7.28
CA LEU A 362 -18.51 24.23 -5.85
C LEU A 362 -19.41 25.44 -5.56
N SER A 363 -19.42 26.44 -6.41
CA SER A 363 -20.30 27.62 -6.28
C SER A 363 -21.79 27.25 -6.35
N GLN A 364 -22.15 26.14 -7.00
CA GLN A 364 -23.53 25.67 -7.13
C GLN A 364 -24.04 24.97 -5.87
N LEU A 365 -23.15 24.60 -4.92
CA LEU A 365 -23.55 23.95 -3.68
C LEU A 365 -24.37 24.86 -2.76
N GLY A 366 -24.15 26.19 -2.81
CA GLY A 366 -24.87 27.16 -2.00
C GLY A 366 -24.87 26.76 -0.50
N ASP A 367 -26.10 26.69 0.09
CA ASP A 367 -26.25 26.29 1.49
C ASP A 367 -25.92 24.81 1.75
N ALA A 368 -25.95 23.93 0.75
CA ALA A 368 -25.55 22.54 0.90
C ALA A 368 -24.06 22.42 1.29
N ALA A 369 -23.22 23.38 0.93
CA ALA A 369 -21.82 23.43 1.37
C ALA A 369 -21.65 23.50 2.90
N LYS A 370 -22.71 23.79 3.64
CA LYS A 370 -22.73 23.85 5.12
C LYS A 370 -23.19 22.53 5.75
N ASP A 371 -23.72 21.61 4.96
CA ASP A 371 -24.15 20.30 5.45
C ASP A 371 -22.93 19.52 5.97
N PRO A 372 -22.98 18.95 7.20
CA PRO A 372 -21.86 18.22 7.79
C PRO A 372 -21.35 17.07 6.94
N VAL A 373 -22.22 16.41 6.15
CA VAL A 373 -21.85 15.32 5.23
C VAL A 373 -21.02 15.87 4.10
N VAL A 374 -21.50 16.94 3.47
CA VAL A 374 -20.83 17.60 2.34
C VAL A 374 -19.50 18.20 2.79
N VAL A 375 -19.45 18.86 3.94
CA VAL A 375 -18.19 19.40 4.50
C VAL A 375 -17.18 18.29 4.74
N THR A 376 -17.64 17.15 5.23
CA THR A 376 -16.75 15.98 5.44
C THR A 376 -16.22 15.43 4.12
N GLU A 377 -17.07 15.26 3.12
CA GLU A 377 -16.64 14.79 1.79
C GLU A 377 -15.66 15.79 1.13
N LEU A 378 -15.97 17.09 1.20
CA LEU A 378 -15.07 18.14 0.68
C LEU A 378 -13.73 18.16 1.42
N SER A 379 -13.74 17.93 2.73
CA SER A 379 -12.50 17.82 3.52
C SER A 379 -11.66 16.61 3.05
N LEU A 380 -12.28 15.46 2.82
CA LEU A 380 -11.60 14.28 2.29
C LEU A 380 -11.06 14.50 0.86
N LEU A 381 -11.84 15.13 -0.01
CA LEU A 381 -11.41 15.51 -1.36
C LEU A 381 -10.20 16.45 -1.30
N THR A 382 -10.23 17.42 -0.39
CA THR A 382 -9.12 18.36 -0.19
C THR A 382 -7.86 17.62 0.29
N HIS A 383 -7.98 16.72 1.28
CA HIS A 383 -6.84 15.93 1.75
C HIS A 383 -6.23 15.07 0.63
N GLU A 384 -7.06 14.42 -0.17
CA GLU A 384 -6.61 13.61 -1.31
C GLU A 384 -5.92 14.49 -2.37
N ALA A 385 -6.51 15.64 -2.70
CA ALA A 385 -5.92 16.58 -3.66
C ALA A 385 -4.57 17.13 -3.17
N VAL A 386 -4.46 17.47 -1.89
CA VAL A 386 -3.20 17.91 -1.26
C VAL A 386 -2.16 16.80 -1.28
N TRP A 387 -2.55 15.55 -1.01
CA TRP A 387 -1.63 14.42 -1.11
C TRP A 387 -1.09 14.26 -2.55
N GLN A 388 -1.95 14.31 -3.56
CA GLN A 388 -1.54 14.25 -4.98
C GLN A 388 -0.63 15.42 -5.36
N LEU A 389 -0.95 16.62 -4.88
CA LEU A 389 -0.15 17.82 -5.12
C LEU A 389 1.25 17.71 -4.48
N ARG A 390 1.33 17.18 -3.26
CA ARG A 390 2.59 16.89 -2.57
C ARG A 390 3.41 15.84 -3.32
N ALA A 391 2.77 14.77 -3.81
CA ALA A 391 3.42 13.75 -4.61
C ALA A 391 3.98 14.33 -5.92
N LEU A 392 3.22 15.20 -6.60
CA LEU A 392 3.66 15.91 -7.79
C LEU A 392 4.87 16.83 -7.50
N ALA A 393 4.83 17.60 -6.41
CA ALA A 393 5.94 18.45 -6.01
C ALA A 393 7.22 17.63 -5.71
N HIS A 394 7.08 16.52 -4.99
CA HIS A 394 8.19 15.62 -4.71
C HIS A 394 8.76 15.00 -6.01
N GLN A 395 7.91 14.54 -6.91
CA GLN A 395 8.31 14.00 -8.20
C GLN A 395 9.01 15.04 -9.08
N THR A 396 8.52 16.29 -9.07
CA THR A 396 9.13 17.43 -9.74
C THR A 396 10.57 17.63 -9.25
N ARG A 397 10.78 17.71 -7.92
CA ARG A 397 12.11 17.88 -7.35
C ARG A 397 13.04 16.71 -7.71
N ARG A 398 12.55 15.49 -7.62
CA ARG A 398 13.34 14.29 -7.90
C ARG A 398 13.78 14.22 -9.36
N ARG A 399 12.85 14.38 -10.28
CA ARG A 399 13.11 14.26 -11.72
C ARG A 399 13.96 15.43 -12.23
N TRP A 400 13.71 16.64 -11.76
CA TRP A 400 14.51 17.80 -12.15
C TRP A 400 15.99 17.62 -11.76
N ARG A 401 16.25 17.20 -10.53
CA ARG A 401 17.62 16.93 -10.04
C ARG A 401 18.35 15.81 -10.78
N SER A 402 17.61 14.84 -11.30
CA SER A 402 18.23 13.72 -12.05
C SER A 402 18.69 14.12 -13.46
N VAL A 403 18.18 15.24 -13.99
CA VAL A 403 18.46 15.72 -15.36
C VAL A 403 19.43 16.90 -15.37
N ALA A 404 19.60 17.60 -14.24
CA ALA A 404 20.43 18.79 -14.14
C ALA A 404 21.01 18.99 -12.74
N ASP A 405 22.31 19.31 -12.69
CA ASP A 405 23.01 19.77 -11.46
C ASP A 405 22.70 21.24 -11.12
N GLU A 406 21.84 21.91 -11.87
CA GLU A 406 21.54 23.32 -11.76
C GLU A 406 20.32 23.63 -10.88
N GLN A 407 20.24 24.87 -10.41
CA GLN A 407 19.13 25.40 -9.63
C GLN A 407 17.81 25.31 -10.39
N PHE A 408 16.71 25.14 -9.64
CA PHE A 408 15.36 25.21 -10.22
C PHE A 408 15.09 26.57 -10.88
N PRO A 409 14.42 26.58 -12.04
CA PRO A 409 13.90 27.85 -12.58
C PRO A 409 13.04 28.58 -11.54
N SER A 410 13.17 29.89 -11.45
CA SER A 410 12.47 30.69 -10.44
C SER A 410 10.94 30.54 -10.46
N VAL A 411 10.37 30.29 -11.65
CA VAL A 411 8.94 30.05 -11.82
C VAL A 411 8.54 28.71 -11.21
N LEU A 412 9.34 27.66 -11.42
CA LEU A 412 9.08 26.33 -10.87
C LEU A 412 9.29 26.30 -9.35
N GLN A 413 10.30 27.04 -8.85
CA GLN A 413 10.53 27.17 -7.41
C GLN A 413 9.35 27.87 -6.73
N ARG A 414 8.83 28.98 -7.28
CA ARG A 414 7.65 29.67 -6.75
C ARG A 414 6.42 28.76 -6.70
N TRP A 415 6.20 27.98 -7.75
CA TRP A 415 5.11 27.00 -7.78
C TRP A 415 5.27 25.96 -6.65
N LEU A 416 6.50 25.43 -6.43
CA LEU A 416 6.78 24.51 -5.35
C LEU A 416 6.56 25.13 -3.97
N ASP A 417 6.91 26.40 -3.78
CA ASP A 417 6.72 27.14 -2.53
C ASP A 417 5.21 27.35 -2.23
N GLU A 418 4.40 27.64 -3.26
CA GLU A 418 2.94 27.72 -3.13
C GLU A 418 2.32 26.36 -2.77
N VAL A 419 2.80 25.26 -3.38
CA VAL A 419 2.39 23.89 -2.99
C VAL A 419 2.69 23.62 -1.52
N GLU A 420 3.90 23.96 -1.06
CA GLU A 420 4.29 23.75 0.35
C GLU A 420 3.41 24.58 1.31
N ALA A 421 3.06 25.79 0.94
CA ALA A 421 2.17 26.63 1.74
C ALA A 421 0.76 26.01 1.90
N ILE A 422 0.20 25.43 0.84
CA ILE A 422 -1.09 24.71 0.91
C ILE A 422 -0.94 23.45 1.76
N VAL A 423 0.11 22.66 1.51
CA VAL A 423 0.40 21.44 2.28
C VAL A 423 0.52 21.73 3.77
N ALA A 424 1.24 22.79 4.16
CA ALA A 424 1.41 23.18 5.56
C ALA A 424 0.09 23.54 6.25
N ARG A 425 -0.81 24.25 5.56
CA ARG A 425 -2.14 24.60 6.11
C ARG A 425 -3.02 23.37 6.37
N VAL A 426 -2.93 22.38 5.52
CA VAL A 426 -3.75 21.15 5.63
C VAL A 426 -3.11 20.12 6.56
N SER A 427 -1.76 20.05 6.62
CA SER A 427 -1.02 19.10 7.47
C SER A 427 -1.00 19.49 8.95
N GLY A 428 -1.41 20.71 9.32
CA GLY A 428 -1.65 21.12 10.70
C GLY A 428 -2.84 20.42 11.36
N ALA A 429 -3.69 19.75 10.57
CA ALA A 429 -4.59 18.70 11.02
C ALA A 429 -3.83 17.35 10.99
N PRO A 430 -4.04 16.41 11.94
CA PRO A 430 -3.32 15.15 11.96
C PRO A 430 -3.42 14.48 10.59
N ALA A 431 -2.27 14.26 9.97
CA ALA A 431 -2.18 13.71 8.64
C ALA A 431 -2.93 12.38 8.63
N ALA A 432 -4.01 12.30 7.88
CA ALA A 432 -4.61 11.01 7.59
C ALA A 432 -3.48 10.15 7.02
N ALA A 433 -3.20 9.03 7.67
CA ALA A 433 -2.13 8.08 7.36
C ALA A 433 -2.34 7.46 5.97
N ALA A 434 -2.25 8.29 4.93
CA ALA A 434 -2.20 7.88 3.53
C ALA A 434 -0.75 7.62 3.07
N ASP A 435 0.24 7.92 3.94
CA ASP A 435 1.66 7.67 3.66
C ASP A 435 2.14 6.28 4.14
N THR A 436 1.24 5.44 4.63
CA THR A 436 1.56 4.07 5.07
C THR A 436 0.78 3.03 4.27
N VAL A 437 0.84 3.14 2.96
CA VAL A 437 0.57 2.00 2.04
C VAL A 437 1.45 2.13 0.81
#